data_2510075f1421a7d7bacecd9c9d84666a
#
_entry.id   2510075f1421a7d7bacecd9c9d84666a
#
_cell.length_a   1.000
_cell.length_b   1.000
_cell.length_c   1.000
_cell.angle_alpha   90.00
_cell.angle_beta   90.00
_cell.angle_gamma   90.00
#
_symmetry.space_group_name_H-M   'P 1'
#
loop_
_entity.id
_entity.type
_entity.pdbx_description
1 polymer ?
#
loop_
_entity_poly.entity_id
_entity_poly.type
_entity_poly.pdbx_seq_one_letter_code
_entity_poly.pdbx_strand_id
1 'polypeptide(L)'
;MAYSLAMRALVQRVSRAAVRVDGRAVAEIGPGLLVLLGVCREDDEAAADRLAAKVRALRVFADADGHMNEALGEREILCVSQFTLYGDTRRGNRPSFVAAAPGERAEPLYERFCEHAGARRGVFGAHMQVELVNDGPVTLLLEAHGAGMAPASGVAPTVP
;
A
#
# COMPACT_ATOMS: atom_id res chain seq x y z
N MET A 1 5.15 -23.09 -6.46
CA MET A 1 4.81 -21.72 -6.87
C MET A 1 5.85 -20.76 -6.34
N ALA A 2 6.57 -20.13 -7.22
CA ALA A 2 7.43 -19.03 -6.82
C ALA A 2 6.53 -17.85 -6.42
N TYR A 3 6.64 -17.37 -5.18
CA TYR A 3 6.04 -16.11 -4.80
C TYR A 3 6.73 -15.02 -5.62
N SER A 4 5.95 -14.32 -6.43
CA SER A 4 6.44 -13.12 -7.10
C SER A 4 6.80 -12.11 -6.04
N LEU A 5 8.08 -11.81 -5.92
CA LEU A 5 8.55 -10.76 -5.04
C LEU A 5 8.29 -9.42 -5.72
N ALA A 6 7.34 -8.70 -5.19
CA ALA A 6 6.92 -7.40 -5.70
C ALA A 6 6.68 -6.45 -4.54
N MET A 7 6.82 -5.16 -4.78
CA MET A 7 6.33 -4.15 -3.85
C MET A 7 4.81 -4.26 -3.76
N ARG A 8 4.28 -4.22 -2.54
CA ARG A 8 2.85 -4.41 -2.28
C ARG A 8 2.24 -3.18 -1.64
N ALA A 9 1.08 -2.80 -2.13
CA ALA A 9 0.23 -1.80 -1.50
C ALA A 9 -1.12 -2.43 -1.21
N LEU A 10 -1.46 -2.56 0.08
CA LEU A 10 -2.83 -2.86 0.49
C LEU A 10 -3.55 -1.53 0.63
N VAL A 11 -4.55 -1.31 -0.22
CA VAL A 11 -5.26 -0.04 -0.35
C VAL A 11 -6.68 -0.19 0.16
N GLN A 12 -7.08 0.67 1.07
CA GLN A 12 -8.44 0.72 1.59
C GLN A 12 -9.04 2.11 1.39
N ARG A 13 -10.23 2.16 0.80
CA ARG A 13 -10.98 3.41 0.72
C ARG A 13 -11.54 3.75 2.09
N VAL A 14 -11.30 4.97 2.55
CA VAL A 14 -11.68 5.40 3.91
C VAL A 14 -12.49 6.69 3.87
N SER A 15 -13.40 6.84 4.84
CA SER A 15 -14.00 8.13 5.15
C SER A 15 -13.11 8.95 6.07
N ARG A 16 -12.29 8.29 6.87
CA ARG A 16 -11.23 8.87 7.70
C ARG A 16 -10.21 7.80 8.08
N ALA A 17 -8.98 8.21 8.32
CA ALA A 17 -7.94 7.38 8.91
C ALA A 17 -6.96 8.22 9.72
N ALA A 18 -6.31 7.61 10.70
CA ALA A 18 -5.31 8.25 11.53
C ALA A 18 -4.23 7.26 11.95
N VAL A 19 -3.03 7.76 12.15
CA VAL A 19 -1.93 7.01 12.78
C VAL A 19 -1.60 7.64 14.12
N ARG A 20 -1.54 6.82 15.16
CA ARG A 20 -1.12 7.25 16.49
C ARG A 20 0.17 6.57 16.91
N VAL A 21 1.04 7.35 17.53
CA VAL A 21 2.25 6.87 18.18
C VAL A 21 2.25 7.39 19.60
N ASP A 22 2.38 6.51 20.58
CA ASP A 22 2.33 6.86 22.01
C ASP A 22 1.09 7.69 22.38
N GLY A 23 -0.06 7.34 21.81
CA GLY A 23 -1.34 8.00 22.06
C GLY A 23 -1.56 9.32 21.33
N ARG A 24 -0.60 9.79 20.54
CA ARG A 24 -0.70 11.05 19.79
C ARG A 24 -0.92 10.78 18.30
N ALA A 25 -1.85 11.49 17.70
CA ALA A 25 -2.04 11.47 16.26
C ALA A 25 -0.84 12.15 15.57
N VAL A 26 -0.13 11.39 14.75
CA VAL A 26 1.00 11.90 13.94
C VAL A 26 0.59 12.25 12.52
N ALA A 27 -0.50 11.65 12.04
CA ALA A 27 -1.10 11.97 10.74
C ALA A 27 -2.59 11.59 10.76
N GLU A 28 -3.40 12.38 10.10
CA GLU A 28 -4.84 12.15 9.93
C GLU A 28 -5.26 12.55 8.54
N ILE A 29 -6.23 11.82 7.97
CA ILE A 29 -6.90 12.18 6.71
C ILE A 29 -8.41 12.07 6.86
N GLY A 30 -9.14 12.85 6.05
CA GLY A 30 -10.56 12.65 5.79
C GLY A 30 -10.77 11.62 4.68
N PRO A 31 -11.76 11.82 3.79
CA PRO A 31 -12.01 10.89 2.69
C PRO A 31 -10.76 10.68 1.82
N GLY A 32 -10.46 9.44 1.52
CA GLY A 32 -9.28 9.11 0.74
C GLY A 32 -8.92 7.64 0.80
N LEU A 33 -7.62 7.38 0.77
CA LEU A 33 -7.05 6.04 0.78
C LEU A 33 -6.07 5.86 1.93
N LEU A 34 -6.24 4.78 2.68
CA LEU A 34 -5.19 4.25 3.55
C LEU A 34 -4.39 3.23 2.74
N VAL A 35 -3.08 3.40 2.72
CA VAL A 35 -2.16 2.50 2.02
C VAL A 35 -1.20 1.88 3.02
N LEU A 36 -1.22 0.56 3.10
CA LEU A 36 -0.20 -0.21 3.81
C LEU A 36 0.83 -0.66 2.77
N LEU A 37 2.06 -0.18 2.88
CA LEU A 37 3.10 -0.41 1.88
C LEU A 37 4.14 -1.39 2.38
N GLY A 38 4.29 -2.51 1.66
CA GLY A 38 5.35 -3.48 1.85
C GLY A 38 6.45 -3.34 0.81
N VAL A 39 7.70 -3.35 1.27
CA VAL A 39 8.89 -3.34 0.41
C VAL A 39 9.60 -4.68 0.54
N CYS A 40 9.82 -5.38 -0.56
CA CYS A 40 10.58 -6.63 -0.57
C CYS A 40 12.05 -6.41 -0.92
N ARG A 41 12.86 -7.46 -0.71
CA ARG A 41 14.33 -7.36 -0.90
C ARG A 41 14.76 -6.96 -2.31
N GLU A 42 13.95 -7.25 -3.32
CA GLU A 42 14.28 -7.03 -4.72
C GLU A 42 13.69 -5.74 -5.29
N ASP A 43 12.98 -4.98 -4.49
CA ASP A 43 12.35 -3.73 -4.93
C ASP A 43 13.37 -2.64 -5.22
N ASP A 44 13.01 -1.80 -6.19
CA ASP A 44 13.79 -0.64 -6.62
C ASP A 44 12.90 0.62 -6.70
N GLU A 45 13.51 1.74 -7.06
CA GLU A 45 12.83 3.01 -7.20
C GLU A 45 11.74 2.98 -8.27
N ALA A 46 11.95 2.24 -9.36
CA ALA A 46 10.96 2.11 -10.44
C ALA A 46 9.68 1.41 -9.96
N ALA A 47 9.80 0.42 -9.08
CA ALA A 47 8.64 -0.23 -8.45
C ALA A 47 7.85 0.77 -7.60
N ALA A 48 8.54 1.56 -6.78
CA ALA A 48 7.91 2.58 -5.94
C ALA A 48 7.15 3.62 -6.79
N ASP A 49 7.79 4.11 -7.84
CA ASP A 49 7.19 5.12 -8.73
C ASP A 49 5.94 4.59 -9.44
N ARG A 50 6.02 3.38 -9.98
CA ARG A 50 4.88 2.74 -10.66
C ARG A 50 3.72 2.49 -9.71
N LEU A 51 4.02 1.99 -8.53
CA LEU A 51 2.98 1.68 -7.55
C LEU A 51 2.29 2.96 -7.04
N ALA A 52 3.05 4.02 -6.79
CA ALA A 52 2.52 5.31 -6.41
C ALA A 52 1.59 5.90 -7.49
N ALA A 53 2.02 5.86 -8.75
CA ALA A 53 1.20 6.30 -9.87
C ALA A 53 -0.10 5.48 -10.00
N LYS A 54 0.00 4.15 -9.81
CA LYS A 54 -1.15 3.26 -9.87
C LYS A 54 -2.16 3.54 -8.76
N VAL A 55 -1.69 3.74 -7.54
CA VAL A 55 -2.57 4.06 -6.39
C VAL A 55 -3.34 5.35 -6.65
N ARG A 56 -2.66 6.39 -7.13
CA ARG A 56 -3.33 7.67 -7.45
C ARG A 56 -4.35 7.56 -8.57
N ALA A 57 -4.13 6.66 -9.51
CA ALA A 57 -4.98 6.50 -10.69
C ALA A 57 -6.15 5.53 -10.47
N LEU A 58 -6.22 4.84 -9.34
CA LEU A 58 -7.33 3.94 -9.03
C LEU A 58 -8.66 4.67 -9.06
N ARG A 59 -9.60 4.13 -9.80
CA ARG A 59 -10.94 4.70 -9.97
C ARG A 59 -11.92 4.04 -9.01
N VAL A 60 -11.74 4.27 -7.73
CA VAL A 60 -12.48 3.59 -6.64
C VAL A 60 -13.45 4.51 -5.89
N PHE A 61 -13.57 5.74 -6.30
CA PHE A 61 -14.51 6.70 -5.71
C PHE A 61 -15.77 6.82 -6.56
N ALA A 62 -16.90 7.06 -5.89
CA ALA A 62 -18.18 7.16 -6.55
C ALA A 62 -18.28 8.42 -7.41
N ASP A 63 -18.82 8.27 -8.62
CA ASP A 63 -19.23 9.38 -9.46
C ASP A 63 -20.64 9.89 -9.09
N ALA A 64 -21.17 10.83 -9.86
CA ALA A 64 -22.49 11.42 -9.64
C ALA A 64 -23.63 10.38 -9.69
N ASP A 65 -23.44 9.28 -10.40
CA ASP A 65 -24.43 8.18 -10.53
C ASP A 65 -24.23 7.09 -9.48
N GLY A 66 -23.26 7.25 -8.57
CA GLY A 66 -22.94 6.30 -7.53
C GLY A 66 -22.08 5.13 -7.99
N HIS A 67 -21.54 5.15 -9.20
CA HIS A 67 -20.64 4.13 -9.71
C HIS A 67 -19.21 4.38 -9.29
N MET A 68 -18.47 3.32 -9.01
CA MET A 68 -17.04 3.36 -8.72
C MET A 68 -16.28 3.73 -10.00
N ASN A 69 -15.92 5.00 -10.15
CA ASN A 69 -15.43 5.55 -11.42
C ASN A 69 -14.39 6.65 -11.27
N GLU A 70 -14.45 7.45 -10.21
CA GLU A 70 -13.53 8.57 -10.03
C GLU A 70 -12.22 8.15 -9.37
N ALA A 71 -11.12 8.74 -9.83
CA ALA A 71 -9.82 8.63 -9.18
C ALA A 71 -9.76 9.50 -7.92
N LEU A 72 -8.61 9.48 -7.25
CA LEU A 72 -8.38 10.16 -5.96
C LEU A 72 -8.77 11.65 -5.99
N GLY A 73 -8.42 12.38 -7.05
CA GLY A 73 -8.65 13.82 -7.12
C GLY A 73 -7.93 14.55 -5.97
N GLU A 74 -8.67 15.39 -5.25
CA GLU A 74 -8.14 16.16 -4.12
C GLU A 74 -8.21 15.43 -2.78
N ARG A 75 -8.70 14.18 -2.76
CA ARG A 75 -8.72 13.36 -1.56
C ARG A 75 -7.29 13.00 -1.13
N GLU A 76 -7.12 12.64 0.12
CA GLU A 76 -5.80 12.41 0.69
C GLU A 76 -5.44 10.94 0.76
N ILE A 77 -4.13 10.68 0.78
CA ILE A 77 -3.56 9.35 1.05
C ILE A 77 -2.83 9.39 2.39
N LEU A 78 -3.05 8.38 3.22
CA LEU A 78 -2.25 8.09 4.40
C LEU A 78 -1.50 6.78 4.17
N CYS A 79 -0.17 6.83 4.19
CA CYS A 79 0.67 5.67 3.92
C CYS A 79 1.43 5.22 5.17
N VAL A 80 1.36 3.93 5.45
CA VAL A 80 2.05 3.28 6.57
C VAL A 80 2.92 2.15 6.04
N SER A 81 4.17 2.09 6.47
CA SER A 81 5.05 0.97 6.15
C SER A 81 4.59 -0.30 6.84
N GLN A 82 4.48 -1.41 6.09
CA GLN A 82 3.90 -2.66 6.56
C GLN A 82 4.68 -3.87 6.03
N PHE A 83 5.84 -4.17 6.65
CA PHE A 83 6.67 -5.31 6.22
C PHE A 83 5.95 -6.66 6.40
N THR A 84 4.99 -6.73 7.32
CA THR A 84 4.23 -7.96 7.60
C THR A 84 3.38 -8.44 6.43
N LEU A 85 3.22 -7.62 5.36
CA LEU A 85 2.63 -8.07 4.10
C LEU A 85 3.43 -9.19 3.43
N TYR A 86 4.68 -9.40 3.84
CA TYR A 86 5.54 -10.51 3.38
C TYR A 86 5.58 -11.67 4.37
N GLY A 87 4.70 -11.69 5.37
CA GLY A 87 4.61 -12.78 6.32
C GLY A 87 4.29 -14.11 5.63
N ASP A 88 5.22 -15.06 5.74
CA ASP A 88 5.05 -16.42 5.24
C ASP A 88 4.63 -17.32 6.38
N THR A 89 3.42 -17.85 6.31
CA THR A 89 2.82 -18.72 7.33
C THR A 89 2.64 -20.16 6.85
N ARG A 90 3.25 -20.53 5.72
CA ARG A 90 3.11 -21.88 5.15
C ARG A 90 3.70 -22.98 6.04
N ARG A 91 4.66 -22.63 6.90
CA ARG A 91 5.35 -23.55 7.80
C ARG A 91 5.09 -23.19 9.27
N GLY A 92 3.97 -23.68 9.80
CA GLY A 92 3.60 -23.42 11.19
C GLY A 92 2.95 -22.06 11.40
N ASN A 93 2.81 -21.68 12.67
CA ASN A 93 1.99 -20.53 13.08
C ASN A 93 2.79 -19.24 13.33
N ARG A 94 4.11 -19.33 13.31
CA ARG A 94 4.98 -18.16 13.42
C ARG A 94 5.36 -17.67 12.03
N PRO A 95 4.96 -16.45 11.65
CA PRO A 95 5.30 -15.92 10.34
C PRO A 95 6.81 -15.75 10.14
N SER A 96 7.29 -16.06 8.94
CA SER A 96 8.63 -15.69 8.50
C SER A 96 8.56 -14.43 7.64
N PHE A 97 9.46 -13.49 7.86
CA PHE A 97 9.53 -12.22 7.12
C PHE A 97 10.79 -12.11 6.26
N VAL A 98 11.35 -13.23 5.84
CA VAL A 98 12.61 -13.29 5.08
C VAL A 98 12.53 -12.49 3.77
N ALA A 99 11.36 -12.43 3.13
CA ALA A 99 11.17 -11.72 1.87
C ALA A 99 11.10 -10.19 2.03
N ALA A 100 10.83 -9.69 3.23
CA ALA A 100 10.79 -8.26 3.50
C ALA A 100 12.19 -7.64 3.40
N ALA A 101 12.29 -6.46 2.81
CA ALA A 101 13.53 -5.69 2.80
C ALA A 101 13.91 -5.26 4.23
N PRO A 102 15.21 -5.24 4.56
CA PRO A 102 15.65 -4.65 5.82
C PRO A 102 15.32 -3.15 5.88
N GLY A 103 15.13 -2.62 7.09
CA GLY A 103 14.65 -1.25 7.29
C GLY A 103 15.48 -0.19 6.58
N GLU A 104 16.80 -0.31 6.60
CA GLU A 104 17.72 0.63 5.93
C GLU A 104 17.55 0.69 4.40
N ARG A 105 17.05 -0.39 3.79
CA ARG A 105 16.71 -0.43 2.36
C ARG A 105 15.25 -0.07 2.12
N ALA A 106 14.35 -0.48 2.99
CA ALA A 106 12.91 -0.25 2.86
C ALA A 106 12.54 1.21 3.05
N GLU A 107 13.15 1.90 4.01
CA GLU A 107 12.79 3.28 4.36
C GLU A 107 12.94 4.26 3.19
N PRO A 108 14.07 4.29 2.43
CA PRO A 108 14.18 5.18 1.27
C PRO A 108 13.13 4.91 0.19
N LEU A 109 12.76 3.65 -0.05
CA LEU A 109 11.74 3.29 -1.03
C LEU A 109 10.33 3.66 -0.53
N TYR A 110 10.06 3.49 0.75
CA TYR A 110 8.84 3.98 1.38
C TYR A 110 8.71 5.50 1.25
N GLU A 111 9.76 6.22 1.56
CA GLU A 111 9.79 7.68 1.43
C GLU A 111 9.54 8.13 -0.02
N ARG A 112 10.18 7.45 -0.97
CA ARG A 112 9.98 7.73 -2.40
C ARG A 112 8.55 7.48 -2.84
N PHE A 113 7.95 6.37 -2.43
CA PHE A 113 6.54 6.11 -2.69
C PHE A 113 5.64 7.22 -2.13
N CYS A 114 5.85 7.60 -0.89
CA CYS A 114 5.04 8.63 -0.23
C CYS A 114 5.18 9.99 -0.94
N GLU A 115 6.38 10.34 -1.35
CA GLU A 115 6.63 11.59 -2.08
C GLU A 115 5.91 11.60 -3.42
N HIS A 116 6.04 10.54 -4.22
CA HIS A 116 5.37 10.43 -5.53
C HIS A 116 3.85 10.31 -5.40
N ALA A 117 3.35 9.66 -4.37
CA ALA A 117 1.93 9.54 -4.11
C ALA A 117 1.31 10.80 -3.50
N GLY A 118 2.11 11.72 -3.00
CA GLY A 118 1.64 12.88 -2.24
C GLY A 118 1.00 12.47 -0.92
N ALA A 119 1.49 11.40 -0.30
CA ALA A 119 0.89 10.81 0.88
C ALA A 119 1.33 11.48 2.18
N ARG A 120 0.41 11.58 3.13
CA ARG A 120 0.76 11.76 4.54
C ARG A 120 1.33 10.45 5.07
N ARG A 121 2.19 10.52 6.07
CA ARG A 121 2.99 9.40 6.53
C ARG A 121 2.77 9.08 8.00
N GLY A 122 2.81 7.78 8.33
CA GLY A 122 3.11 7.34 9.67
C GLY A 122 4.58 7.56 10.01
N VAL A 123 5.05 6.89 11.06
CA VAL A 123 6.46 6.94 11.48
C VAL A 123 7.10 5.59 11.18
N PHE A 124 8.07 5.58 10.25
CA PHE A 124 8.75 4.36 9.86
C PHE A 124 9.44 3.70 11.06
N GLY A 125 9.20 2.39 11.23
CA GLY A 125 9.81 1.61 12.31
C GLY A 125 9.18 1.79 13.70
N ALA A 126 8.25 2.72 13.88
CA ALA A 126 7.59 2.91 15.16
C ALA A 126 6.47 1.89 15.40
N HIS A 127 6.14 1.69 16.66
CA HIS A 127 4.90 1.01 17.02
C HIS A 127 3.73 1.99 16.81
N MET A 128 2.86 1.68 15.85
CA MET A 128 1.75 2.55 15.45
C MET A 128 0.40 1.90 15.72
N GLN A 129 -0.57 2.72 16.10
CA GLN A 129 -1.97 2.35 16.05
C GLN A 129 -2.58 3.01 14.81
N VAL A 130 -3.16 2.21 13.94
CA VAL A 130 -3.78 2.67 12.70
C VAL A 130 -5.29 2.57 12.87
N GLU A 131 -5.95 3.72 12.87
CA GLU A 131 -7.39 3.83 12.93
C GLU A 131 -7.93 4.13 11.54
N LEU A 132 -9.03 3.49 11.18
CA LEU A 132 -9.68 3.78 9.91
C LEU A 132 -11.16 3.43 9.94
N VAL A 133 -11.91 4.07 9.07
CA VAL A 133 -13.25 3.65 8.69
C VAL A 133 -13.20 3.26 7.22
N ASN A 134 -13.24 1.96 6.95
CA ASN A 134 -13.26 1.44 5.58
C ASN A 134 -14.65 1.69 4.99
N ASP A 135 -14.68 2.56 3.99
CA ASP A 135 -15.90 2.99 3.35
C ASP A 135 -16.22 2.11 2.14
N GLY A 136 -17.25 1.32 2.30
CA GLY A 136 -17.68 0.40 1.26
C GLY A 136 -18.10 -0.99 1.74
N PRO A 137 -17.24 -1.90 2.24
CA PRO A 137 -15.79 -1.81 2.27
C PRO A 137 -15.14 -1.91 0.88
N VAL A 138 -14.01 -1.28 0.70
CA VAL A 138 -13.16 -1.41 -0.50
C VAL A 138 -11.73 -1.65 -0.04
N THR A 139 -11.19 -2.79 -0.38
CA THR A 139 -9.84 -3.23 -0.01
C THR A 139 -9.22 -3.96 -1.20
N LEU A 140 -8.09 -3.47 -1.68
CA LEU A 140 -7.40 -3.99 -2.86
C LEU A 140 -5.92 -4.22 -2.54
N LEU A 141 -5.37 -5.29 -3.07
CA LEU A 141 -3.94 -5.54 -3.05
C LEU A 141 -3.35 -5.25 -4.43
N LEU A 142 -2.40 -4.33 -4.48
CA LEU A 142 -1.66 -3.97 -5.69
C LEU A 142 -0.21 -4.42 -5.57
N GLU A 143 0.38 -4.79 -6.69
CA GLU A 143 1.78 -5.20 -6.76
C GLU A 143 2.47 -4.49 -7.92
N ALA A 144 3.73 -4.12 -7.73
CA ALA A 144 4.58 -3.58 -8.77
C ALA A 144 5.97 -4.20 -8.71
N HIS A 145 6.50 -4.56 -9.88
CA HIS A 145 7.85 -5.11 -10.03
C HIS A 145 8.84 -4.02 -10.43
N GLY A 146 10.10 -4.22 -10.07
CA GLY A 146 11.20 -3.36 -10.48
C GLY A 146 11.48 -3.42 -11.99
N ALA A 147 12.44 -2.60 -12.44
CA ALA A 147 12.75 -2.43 -13.87
C ALA A 147 13.25 -3.69 -14.56
N GLY A 148 13.79 -4.65 -13.81
CA GLY A 148 14.37 -5.89 -14.36
C GLY A 148 13.44 -7.11 -14.43
N MET A 149 12.20 -6.99 -13.97
CA MET A 149 11.25 -8.11 -13.94
C MET A 149 10.01 -7.80 -14.78
N ALA A 150 9.85 -8.54 -15.87
CA ALA A 150 8.59 -8.52 -16.59
C ALA A 150 7.47 -9.06 -15.70
N PRO A 151 6.26 -8.47 -15.74
CA PRO A 151 5.13 -9.07 -15.05
C PRO A 151 4.95 -10.50 -15.55
N ALA A 152 4.81 -11.43 -14.62
CA ALA A 152 4.34 -12.76 -15.00
C ALA A 152 3.05 -12.57 -15.79
N SER A 153 3.00 -13.10 -16.99
CA SER A 153 1.82 -13.05 -17.85
C SER A 153 0.71 -13.88 -17.22
N GLY A 154 0.06 -13.30 -16.24
CA GLY A 154 -1.16 -13.82 -15.65
C GLY A 154 -2.33 -13.30 -16.44
N VAL A 155 -3.02 -14.19 -17.12
CA VAL A 155 -4.33 -13.92 -17.71
C VAL A 155 -5.22 -13.35 -16.59
N ALA A 156 -5.64 -12.11 -16.75
CA ALA A 156 -6.63 -11.54 -15.85
C ALA A 156 -7.88 -12.45 -15.85
N PRO A 157 -8.42 -12.81 -14.68
CA PRO A 157 -9.68 -13.53 -14.65
C PRO A 157 -10.75 -12.64 -15.27
N THR A 158 -11.37 -13.11 -16.32
CA THR A 158 -12.61 -12.53 -16.83
C THR A 158 -13.66 -12.68 -15.75
N VAL A 159 -14.04 -11.59 -15.14
CA VAL A 159 -15.20 -11.55 -14.24
C VAL A 159 -16.45 -11.59 -15.11
N PRO A 160 -17.42 -12.48 -14.82
CA PRO A 160 -18.67 -12.54 -15.57
C PRO A 160 -19.53 -11.30 -15.35
#